data_fbab63f7848b8c806e8dbcbe2d29b0c0
#
_entry.id   fbab63f7848b8c806e8dbcbe2d29b0c0
#
_cell.length_a   1.000
_cell.length_b   1.000
_cell.length_c   1.000
_cell.angle_alpha   90.00
_cell.angle_beta   90.00
_cell.angle_gamma   90.00
#
_symmetry.space_group_name_H-M   'P 1'
#
loop_
_entity.id
_entity.type
_entity.pdbx_description
1 polymer ?
#
loop_
_entity_poly.entity_id
_entity_poly.type
_entity_poly.pdbx_seq_one_letter_code
_entity_poly.pdbx_strand_id
1 'polypeptide(L)'
;MKKLHTFNLIPVLVLTLLCSFTIAQDDDLGTDKLAQTGMKFLSFSPDARAAALGDAVTAKTGGASSLFYNPAGMARIEGMNLSAGQANWIAGITYNAVSVAYASDAGVFGISVMNVDYGEIQGTIRSSNTAGYADTELFTPTANVVGLGYAIAPTDRFSVGGQVKFVNEKLGNAYLDTDGSVEGIESLDMDAVAYDFGLMYQMDWKNLMIAMSARNFSESLKYAEEAFELPLTFRMGVAVDVIENLSLSFVNERPRDYFSTTRVGFEYSLMGMLAVRAGYVTPTDEAGINLGVGFQLAGFNVDVAYTDFGVFDPVTRVGVQFTL
;
A
#
# COMPACT_ATOMS: atom_id res chain seq x y z
N MET A 1 5.64 -49.72 21.57
CA MET A 1 4.79 -48.54 21.71
C MET A 1 4.91 -47.72 20.40
N LYS A 2 3.90 -47.70 19.55
CA LYS A 2 3.86 -46.92 18.31
C LYS A 2 3.63 -45.44 18.67
N LYS A 3 4.61 -44.55 18.31
CA LYS A 3 4.40 -43.12 18.37
C LYS A 3 3.28 -42.78 17.36
N LEU A 4 2.12 -42.40 17.85
CA LEU A 4 1.12 -41.73 17.04
C LEU A 4 1.78 -40.43 16.54
N HIS A 5 1.96 -40.31 15.25
CA HIS A 5 2.24 -39.03 14.62
C HIS A 5 0.99 -38.15 14.79
N THR A 6 1.05 -37.23 15.72
CA THR A 6 0.08 -36.14 15.77
C THR A 6 0.21 -35.37 14.45
N PHE A 7 -0.71 -35.63 13.55
CA PHE A 7 -0.89 -34.80 12.36
C PHE A 7 -1.12 -33.38 12.85
N ASN A 8 -0.16 -32.48 12.58
CA ASN A 8 -0.32 -31.08 12.90
C ASN A 8 -1.50 -30.55 12.06
N LEU A 9 -2.65 -30.37 12.67
CA LEU A 9 -3.88 -29.84 12.02
C LEU A 9 -3.75 -28.38 11.62
N ILE A 10 -2.72 -27.68 12.10
CA ILE A 10 -2.47 -26.26 11.85
C ILE A 10 -2.34 -25.95 10.34
N PRO A 11 -1.53 -26.66 9.52
CA PRO A 11 -1.44 -26.37 8.09
C PRO A 11 -2.74 -26.63 7.34
N VAL A 12 -3.52 -27.63 7.77
CA VAL A 12 -4.84 -27.90 7.19
C VAL A 12 -5.83 -26.80 7.56
N LEU A 13 -5.81 -26.30 8.78
CA LEU A 13 -6.64 -25.18 9.23
C LEU A 13 -6.28 -23.87 8.53
N VAL A 14 -5.00 -23.59 8.33
CA VAL A 14 -4.52 -22.42 7.59
C VAL A 14 -4.93 -22.54 6.11
N LEU A 15 -4.77 -23.70 5.50
CA LEU A 15 -5.17 -23.94 4.11
C LEU A 15 -6.69 -23.84 3.93
N THR A 16 -7.47 -24.35 4.86
CA THR A 16 -8.96 -24.23 4.83
C THR A 16 -9.41 -22.80 5.08
N LEU A 17 -8.76 -22.04 5.96
CA LEU A 17 -9.01 -20.61 6.12
C LEU A 17 -8.68 -19.85 4.83
N LEU A 18 -7.54 -20.10 4.22
CA LEU A 18 -7.15 -19.49 2.95
C LEU A 18 -8.16 -19.83 1.83
N CYS A 19 -8.60 -21.09 1.73
CA CYS A 19 -9.63 -21.49 0.76
C CYS A 19 -11.00 -20.88 1.06
N SER A 20 -11.38 -20.70 2.33
CA SER A 20 -12.68 -20.09 2.67
C SER A 20 -12.72 -18.60 2.32
N PHE A 21 -11.60 -17.89 2.38
CA PHE A 21 -11.54 -16.49 1.94
C PHE A 21 -11.68 -16.32 0.43
N THR A 22 -11.22 -17.30 -0.37
CA THR A 22 -11.39 -17.27 -1.83
C THR A 22 -12.82 -17.66 -2.27
N ILE A 23 -13.55 -18.45 -1.48
CA ILE A 23 -14.93 -18.88 -1.79
C ILE A 23 -15.97 -17.81 -1.36
N ALA A 24 -15.63 -16.97 -0.40
CA ALA A 24 -16.50 -15.86 0.05
C ALA A 24 -16.35 -14.60 -0.84
N GLN A 25 -15.81 -14.72 -2.03
CA GLN A 25 -15.91 -13.70 -3.06
C GLN A 25 -17.36 -13.66 -3.54
N ASP A 26 -18.15 -12.79 -2.90
CA ASP A 26 -19.47 -12.40 -3.42
C ASP A 26 -19.20 -11.62 -4.70
N ASP A 27 -19.44 -12.24 -5.85
CA ASP A 27 -19.37 -11.61 -7.18
C ASP A 27 -20.42 -10.48 -7.37
N ASP A 28 -21.22 -10.22 -6.34
CA ASP A 28 -22.31 -9.26 -6.33
C ASP A 28 -22.04 -8.02 -5.45
N LEU A 29 -20.78 -7.59 -5.34
CA LEU A 29 -20.53 -6.19 -5.05
C LEU A 29 -20.78 -5.43 -6.35
N GLY A 30 -22.05 -5.09 -6.55
CA GLY A 30 -22.53 -4.42 -7.74
C GLY A 30 -21.57 -3.29 -8.15
N THR A 31 -21.51 -3.04 -9.43
CA THR A 31 -20.79 -1.93 -10.09
C THR A 31 -21.07 -0.56 -9.45
N ASP A 32 -21.99 -0.50 -8.51
CA ASP A 32 -22.50 0.68 -7.81
C ASP A 32 -21.48 1.39 -6.91
N LYS A 33 -20.29 0.79 -6.64
CA LYS A 33 -19.27 1.37 -5.76
C LYS A 33 -17.91 1.61 -6.41
N LEU A 34 -17.75 1.29 -7.70
CA LEU A 34 -16.48 1.51 -8.40
C LEU A 34 -16.18 3.01 -8.49
N ALA A 35 -14.92 3.37 -8.20
CA ALA A 35 -14.37 4.71 -8.31
C ALA A 35 -15.11 5.79 -7.47
N GLN A 36 -15.76 5.44 -6.38
CA GLN A 36 -16.48 6.38 -5.50
C GLN A 36 -15.63 6.96 -4.36
N THR A 37 -14.31 6.77 -4.39
CA THR A 37 -13.39 7.36 -3.41
C THR A 37 -12.52 8.43 -4.04
N GLY A 38 -12.25 9.49 -3.28
CA GLY A 38 -11.25 10.49 -3.63
C GLY A 38 -9.86 10.13 -3.10
N MET A 39 -8.86 10.93 -3.44
CA MET A 39 -7.46 10.78 -2.99
C MET A 39 -6.93 9.34 -3.19
N LYS A 40 -7.17 8.77 -4.37
CA LYS A 40 -6.86 7.37 -4.68
C LYS A 40 -5.37 7.03 -4.57
N PHE A 41 -4.50 8.02 -4.66
CA PHE A 41 -3.06 7.87 -4.43
C PHE A 41 -2.70 7.26 -3.06
N LEU A 42 -3.59 7.38 -2.05
CA LEU A 42 -3.43 6.73 -0.74
C LEU A 42 -3.45 5.19 -0.79
N SER A 43 -3.96 4.61 -1.86
CA SER A 43 -3.95 3.16 -2.09
C SER A 43 -2.64 2.67 -2.69
N PHE A 44 -1.76 3.57 -3.14
CA PHE A 44 -0.52 3.21 -3.80
C PHE A 44 0.52 2.60 -2.84
N SER A 45 1.31 1.69 -3.37
CA SER A 45 2.42 1.01 -2.68
C SER A 45 3.76 1.60 -3.12
N PRO A 46 4.45 2.38 -2.28
CA PRO A 46 5.71 3.02 -2.67
C PRO A 46 6.96 2.14 -2.52
N ASP A 47 6.88 1.05 -1.74
CA ASP A 47 8.03 0.21 -1.40
C ASP A 47 8.28 -0.83 -2.51
N ALA A 48 9.52 -0.88 -3.03
CA ALA A 48 9.90 -1.79 -4.11
C ALA A 48 9.85 -3.27 -3.67
N ARG A 49 10.25 -3.60 -2.43
CA ARG A 49 10.17 -4.96 -1.92
C ARG A 49 8.73 -5.45 -1.84
N ALA A 50 7.84 -4.61 -1.32
CA ALA A 50 6.43 -4.94 -1.23
C ALA A 50 5.80 -5.13 -2.61
N ALA A 51 6.08 -4.23 -3.54
CA ALA A 51 5.58 -4.32 -4.91
C ALA A 51 6.05 -5.59 -5.62
N ALA A 52 7.32 -5.99 -5.45
CA ALA A 52 7.86 -7.25 -5.99
C ALA A 52 7.11 -8.49 -5.47
N LEU A 53 6.51 -8.41 -4.28
CA LEU A 53 5.69 -9.45 -3.66
C LEU A 53 4.19 -9.31 -4.00
N GLY A 54 3.82 -8.46 -4.97
CA GLY A 54 2.42 -8.17 -5.30
C GLY A 54 1.68 -7.50 -4.15
N ASP A 55 2.39 -6.77 -3.26
CA ASP A 55 1.89 -6.19 -2.01
C ASP A 55 1.34 -7.21 -1.00
N ALA A 56 1.71 -8.47 -1.12
CA ALA A 56 1.37 -9.52 -0.16
C ALA A 56 2.20 -9.40 1.14
N VAL A 57 2.26 -8.19 1.74
CA VAL A 57 3.19 -7.87 2.83
C VAL A 57 2.53 -7.55 4.17
N THR A 58 1.21 -7.60 4.29
CA THR A 58 0.51 -7.26 5.55
C THR A 58 1.05 -8.02 6.76
N ALA A 59 1.43 -9.29 6.58
CA ALA A 59 2.05 -10.15 7.59
C ALA A 59 3.58 -10.30 7.41
N LYS A 60 4.17 -9.75 6.35
CA LYS A 60 5.61 -9.83 6.02
C LYS A 60 6.28 -8.45 6.05
N THR A 61 5.62 -7.46 6.62
CA THR A 61 6.16 -6.10 6.76
C THR A 61 7.08 -6.00 7.98
N GLY A 62 8.02 -5.08 7.92
CA GLY A 62 8.96 -4.78 9.00
C GLY A 62 9.74 -3.50 8.70
N GLY A 63 10.29 -2.87 9.72
CA GLY A 63 11.01 -1.61 9.57
C GLY A 63 10.08 -0.40 9.37
N ALA A 64 10.66 0.72 8.96
CA ALA A 64 9.96 1.99 8.78
C ALA A 64 8.93 1.97 7.64
N SER A 65 9.18 1.18 6.57
CA SER A 65 8.23 1.05 5.47
C SER A 65 6.89 0.40 5.87
N SER A 66 6.81 -0.23 7.03
CA SER A 66 5.56 -0.77 7.60
C SER A 66 4.47 0.29 7.74
N LEU A 67 4.83 1.56 7.90
CA LEU A 67 3.87 2.67 7.94
C LEU A 67 2.99 2.76 6.69
N PHE A 68 3.45 2.24 5.55
CA PHE A 68 2.67 2.24 4.32
C PHE A 68 1.75 1.02 4.18
N TYR A 69 1.82 0.01 5.07
CA TYR A 69 1.09 -1.26 4.93
C TYR A 69 0.37 -1.70 6.19
N ASN A 70 1.13 -1.88 7.26
CA ASN A 70 0.64 -2.33 8.56
C ASN A 70 1.55 -1.74 9.65
N PRO A 71 1.11 -0.68 10.35
CA PRO A 71 1.93 0.00 11.35
C PRO A 71 2.46 -0.92 12.47
N ALA A 72 1.76 -2.04 12.77
CA ALA A 72 2.20 -3.01 13.77
C ALA A 72 3.55 -3.67 13.41
N GLY A 73 3.94 -3.65 12.13
CA GLY A 73 5.22 -4.19 11.67
C GLY A 73 6.44 -3.45 12.18
N MET A 74 6.29 -2.20 12.65
CA MET A 74 7.38 -1.46 13.29
C MET A 74 7.70 -1.98 14.70
N ALA A 75 6.76 -2.61 15.39
CA ALA A 75 6.82 -2.84 16.84
C ALA A 75 8.05 -3.62 17.33
N ARG A 76 8.77 -4.28 16.43
CA ARG A 76 9.90 -5.17 16.75
C ARG A 76 11.22 -4.73 16.14
N ILE A 77 11.31 -3.50 15.65
CA ILE A 77 12.60 -2.95 15.21
C ILE A 77 13.47 -2.64 16.44
N GLU A 78 14.76 -2.73 16.24
CA GLU A 78 15.76 -2.28 17.19
C GLU A 78 16.48 -1.06 16.61
N GLY A 79 16.84 -0.09 17.45
CA GLY A 79 17.53 1.14 17.03
C GLY A 79 16.68 2.00 16.09
N MET A 80 17.27 2.43 14.99
CA MET A 80 16.64 3.27 14.00
C MET A 80 16.60 2.59 12.63
N ASN A 81 15.46 2.67 11.97
CA ASN A 81 15.28 2.18 10.60
C ASN A 81 14.81 3.30 9.70
N LEU A 82 15.42 3.42 8.52
CA LEU A 82 15.06 4.37 7.48
C LEU A 82 14.66 3.62 6.22
N SER A 83 13.69 4.15 5.49
CA SER A 83 13.31 3.64 4.18
C SER A 83 13.04 4.80 3.24
N ALA A 84 13.51 4.71 2.00
CA ALA A 84 13.19 5.64 0.92
C ALA A 84 12.90 4.85 -0.35
N GLY A 85 11.93 5.32 -1.13
CA GLY A 85 11.55 4.67 -2.37
C GLY A 85 10.98 5.66 -3.38
N GLN A 86 11.17 5.31 -4.66
CA GLN A 86 10.57 6.01 -5.80
C GLN A 86 9.90 5.00 -6.71
N ALA A 87 8.75 5.38 -7.23
CA ALA A 87 8.03 4.62 -8.22
C ALA A 87 7.68 5.49 -9.42
N ASN A 88 8.02 5.02 -10.61
CA ASN A 88 7.56 5.59 -11.87
C ASN A 88 6.25 4.89 -12.25
N TRP A 89 5.15 5.61 -12.11
CA TRP A 89 3.81 5.13 -12.39
C TRP A 89 3.43 5.39 -13.85
N ILE A 90 2.27 4.86 -14.25
CA ILE A 90 1.70 5.13 -15.59
C ILE A 90 1.50 6.64 -15.80
N ALA A 91 1.41 7.06 -17.05
CA ALA A 91 1.20 8.44 -17.48
C ALA A 91 2.24 9.46 -16.97
N GLY A 92 3.46 9.01 -16.64
CA GLY A 92 4.52 9.88 -16.16
C GLY A 92 4.40 10.33 -14.70
N ILE A 93 3.43 9.81 -13.96
CA ILE A 93 3.25 10.12 -12.53
C ILE A 93 4.39 9.50 -11.74
N THR A 94 4.94 10.28 -10.79
CA THR A 94 6.03 9.82 -9.92
C THR A 94 5.61 9.87 -8.46
N TYR A 95 5.84 8.77 -7.74
CA TYR A 95 5.68 8.67 -6.30
C TYR A 95 7.04 8.65 -5.62
N ASN A 96 7.23 9.50 -4.62
CA ASN A 96 8.39 9.50 -3.75
C ASN A 96 7.94 9.28 -2.32
N ALA A 97 8.58 8.36 -1.60
CA ALA A 97 8.22 8.05 -0.23
C ALA A 97 9.46 7.88 0.64
N VAL A 98 9.38 8.41 1.86
CA VAL A 98 10.42 8.26 2.89
C VAL A 98 9.75 7.93 4.20
N SER A 99 10.36 7.06 4.98
CA SER A 99 9.92 6.78 6.35
C SER A 99 11.10 6.55 7.29
N VAL A 100 10.88 6.89 8.55
CA VAL A 100 11.82 6.68 9.65
C VAL A 100 11.07 6.07 10.81
N ALA A 101 11.65 5.07 11.45
CA ALA A 101 11.13 4.50 12.68
C ALA A 101 12.25 4.39 13.72
N TYR A 102 11.94 4.72 14.97
CA TYR A 102 12.88 4.71 16.08
C TYR A 102 12.30 3.95 17.26
N ALA A 103 13.08 2.95 17.73
CA ALA A 103 12.74 2.15 18.89
C ALA A 103 13.13 2.87 20.19
N SER A 104 12.20 2.90 21.14
CA SER A 104 12.39 3.40 22.50
C SER A 104 11.84 2.42 23.51
N ASP A 105 12.13 2.63 24.80
CA ASP A 105 11.58 1.82 25.90
C ASP A 105 10.04 1.86 25.97
N ALA A 106 9.43 2.91 25.44
CA ALA A 106 7.98 3.08 25.41
C ALA A 106 7.28 2.45 24.20
N GLY A 107 8.04 1.95 23.23
CA GLY A 107 7.58 1.43 21.95
C GLY A 107 8.28 2.12 20.78
N VAL A 108 7.78 1.91 19.59
CA VAL A 108 8.39 2.40 18.35
C VAL A 108 7.58 3.56 17.78
N PHE A 109 8.25 4.69 17.55
CA PHE A 109 7.69 5.86 16.89
C PHE A 109 8.12 5.89 15.44
N GLY A 110 7.24 6.32 14.54
CA GLY A 110 7.53 6.40 13.14
C GLY A 110 6.97 7.65 12.48
N ILE A 111 7.67 8.12 11.46
CA ILE A 111 7.24 9.22 10.58
C ILE A 111 7.32 8.71 9.15
N SER A 112 6.29 8.98 8.35
CA SER A 112 6.28 8.71 6.91
C SER A 112 5.90 9.96 6.13
N VAL A 113 6.48 10.10 4.96
CA VAL A 113 6.14 11.14 3.99
C VAL A 113 5.99 10.49 2.63
N MET A 114 4.94 10.84 1.89
CA MET A 114 4.77 10.46 0.50
C MET A 114 4.36 11.70 -0.29
N ASN A 115 5.03 11.92 -1.42
CA ASN A 115 4.73 12.97 -2.38
C ASN A 115 4.40 12.33 -3.73
N VAL A 116 3.39 12.87 -4.39
CA VAL A 116 2.98 12.47 -5.73
C VAL A 116 3.10 13.68 -6.65
N ASP A 117 3.84 13.51 -7.73
CA ASP A 117 3.96 14.47 -8.83
C ASP A 117 3.22 13.88 -10.04
N TYR A 118 2.17 14.55 -10.46
CA TYR A 118 1.36 14.15 -11.62
C TYR A 118 1.88 14.70 -12.95
N GLY A 119 2.95 15.51 -12.91
CA GLY A 119 3.48 16.21 -14.08
C GLY A 119 2.65 17.43 -14.48
N GLU A 120 3.05 18.06 -15.57
CA GLU A 120 2.34 19.20 -16.13
C GLU A 120 1.15 18.74 -16.99
N ILE A 121 0.00 19.35 -16.77
CA ILE A 121 -1.24 19.06 -17.50
C ILE A 121 -1.71 20.35 -18.19
N GLN A 122 -2.09 20.25 -19.47
CA GLN A 122 -2.70 21.35 -20.21
C GLN A 122 -4.15 21.54 -19.75
N GLY A 123 -4.42 22.69 -19.15
CA GLY A 123 -5.78 23.07 -18.79
C GLY A 123 -6.60 23.47 -20.02
N THR A 124 -7.90 23.21 -19.99
CA THR A 124 -8.84 23.61 -21.03
C THR A 124 -10.14 24.15 -20.44
N ILE A 125 -10.75 25.12 -21.13
CA ILE A 125 -12.10 25.61 -20.83
C ILE A 125 -13.01 25.39 -22.03
N ARG A 126 -14.31 25.29 -21.80
CA ARG A 126 -15.33 25.21 -22.85
C ARG A 126 -15.31 26.53 -23.66
N SER A 127 -15.41 26.42 -24.97
CA SER A 127 -15.41 27.56 -25.88
C SER A 127 -16.40 27.36 -27.04
N SER A 128 -16.96 28.44 -27.55
CA SER A 128 -17.84 28.44 -28.72
C SER A 128 -17.09 28.35 -30.05
N ASN A 129 -15.77 28.20 -30.06
CA ASN A 129 -15.00 28.00 -31.28
C ASN A 129 -15.27 26.62 -31.92
N THR A 130 -14.75 26.39 -33.13
CA THR A 130 -14.95 25.14 -33.87
C THR A 130 -14.38 23.90 -33.17
N ALA A 131 -13.42 24.04 -32.26
CA ALA A 131 -12.84 22.94 -31.47
C ALA A 131 -13.70 22.61 -30.24
N GLY A 132 -14.59 23.53 -29.80
CA GLY A 132 -15.41 23.36 -28.61
C GLY A 132 -14.68 23.66 -27.28
N TYR A 133 -13.38 23.96 -27.34
CA TYR A 133 -12.59 24.30 -26.17
C TYR A 133 -11.50 25.33 -26.49
N ALA A 134 -10.92 25.93 -25.46
CA ALA A 134 -9.74 26.77 -25.54
C ALA A 134 -8.75 26.34 -24.45
N ASP A 135 -7.45 26.36 -24.78
CA ASP A 135 -6.40 26.04 -23.84
C ASP A 135 -6.27 27.17 -22.80
N THR A 136 -6.03 26.77 -21.55
CA THR A 136 -5.69 27.66 -20.43
C THR A 136 -4.21 27.49 -20.05
N GLU A 137 -3.82 27.90 -18.87
CA GLU A 137 -2.47 27.72 -18.36
C GLU A 137 -2.16 26.24 -18.06
N LEU A 138 -0.88 25.89 -18.17
CA LEU A 138 -0.36 24.62 -17.64
C LEU A 138 -0.50 24.64 -16.12
N PHE A 139 -0.90 23.52 -15.56
CA PHE A 139 -0.93 23.33 -14.11
C PHE A 139 -0.30 21.99 -13.72
N THR A 140 0.23 21.91 -12.49
CA THR A 140 0.90 20.72 -11.97
C THR A 140 0.17 20.25 -10.71
N PRO A 141 -0.72 19.25 -10.81
CA PRO A 141 -1.33 18.66 -9.64
C PRO A 141 -0.28 18.00 -8.75
N THR A 142 -0.50 18.03 -7.45
CA THR A 142 0.37 17.38 -6.47
C THR A 142 -0.45 16.78 -5.35
N ALA A 143 0.07 15.71 -4.74
CA ALA A 143 -0.49 15.18 -3.51
C ALA A 143 0.62 14.86 -2.50
N ASN A 144 0.35 15.14 -1.24
CA ASN A 144 1.30 14.95 -0.16
C ASN A 144 0.64 14.26 1.04
N VAL A 145 1.38 13.38 1.69
CA VAL A 145 0.96 12.74 2.94
C VAL A 145 2.08 12.80 3.95
N VAL A 146 1.77 13.22 5.17
CA VAL A 146 2.66 13.09 6.32
C VAL A 146 1.98 12.23 7.36
N GLY A 147 2.61 11.12 7.73
CA GLY A 147 2.09 10.18 8.72
C GLY A 147 2.93 10.15 9.99
N LEU A 148 2.25 10.08 11.14
CA LEU A 148 2.85 9.90 12.46
C LEU A 148 2.34 8.58 13.03
N GLY A 149 3.24 7.62 13.24
CA GLY A 149 2.92 6.27 13.65
C GLY A 149 3.49 5.91 15.01
N TYR A 150 2.81 4.98 15.67
CA TYR A 150 3.26 4.36 16.91
C TYR A 150 2.91 2.89 16.91
N ALA A 151 3.84 2.04 17.42
CA ALA A 151 3.64 0.61 17.54
C ALA A 151 4.29 0.05 18.80
N ILE A 152 3.67 -0.98 19.37
CA ILE A 152 4.18 -1.73 20.51
C ILE A 152 4.02 -3.23 20.30
N ALA A 153 4.87 -4.01 20.98
CA ALA A 153 4.74 -5.46 21.11
C ALA A 153 4.41 -5.80 22.58
N PRO A 154 3.12 -5.84 22.97
CA PRO A 154 2.73 -6.15 24.35
C PRO A 154 3.19 -7.51 24.82
N THR A 155 3.44 -8.44 23.91
CA THR A 155 4.02 -9.75 24.14
C THR A 155 5.01 -10.11 23.04
N ASP A 156 5.82 -11.14 23.25
CA ASP A 156 6.79 -11.65 22.25
C ASP A 156 6.11 -12.07 20.94
N ARG A 157 4.80 -12.33 20.94
CA ARG A 157 4.05 -12.83 19.80
C ARG A 157 3.07 -11.84 19.22
N PHE A 158 2.65 -10.84 19.96
CA PHE A 158 1.60 -9.92 19.55
C PHE A 158 2.15 -8.51 19.38
N SER A 159 1.78 -7.86 18.29
CA SER A 159 2.12 -6.47 18.00
C SER A 159 0.88 -5.72 17.57
N VAL A 160 0.81 -4.45 17.95
CA VAL A 160 -0.25 -3.52 17.56
C VAL A 160 0.39 -2.18 17.18
N GLY A 161 -0.19 -1.51 16.19
CA GLY A 161 0.26 -0.19 15.77
C GLY A 161 -0.85 0.62 15.16
N GLY A 162 -0.64 1.92 15.16
CA GLY A 162 -1.52 2.88 14.52
C GLY A 162 -0.74 4.04 13.91
N GLN A 163 -1.39 4.76 13.00
CA GLN A 163 -0.84 5.94 12.34
C GLN A 163 -1.94 6.96 12.11
N VAL A 164 -1.61 8.23 12.28
CA VAL A 164 -2.42 9.37 11.83
C VAL A 164 -1.72 9.98 10.62
N LYS A 165 -2.47 10.22 9.54
CA LYS A 165 -1.97 10.79 8.29
C LYS A 165 -2.64 12.13 8.03
N PHE A 166 -1.82 13.13 7.74
CA PHE A 166 -2.24 14.43 7.24
C PHE A 166 -2.05 14.41 5.73
N VAL A 167 -3.12 14.58 5.01
CA VAL A 167 -3.19 14.41 3.55
C VAL A 167 -3.55 15.75 2.94
N ASN A 168 -2.82 16.17 1.90
CA ASN A 168 -3.13 17.35 1.11
C ASN A 168 -3.09 16.97 -0.37
N GLU A 169 -4.09 17.34 -1.12
CA GLU A 169 -4.17 17.14 -2.58
C GLU A 169 -4.51 18.46 -3.24
N LYS A 170 -3.73 18.85 -4.23
CA LYS A 170 -3.89 20.08 -5.03
C LYS A 170 -4.11 19.68 -6.47
N LEU A 171 -5.35 19.80 -6.93
CA LEU A 171 -5.75 19.45 -8.29
C LEU A 171 -5.78 20.67 -9.23
N GLY A 172 -5.46 21.88 -8.71
CA GLY A 172 -5.52 23.12 -9.47
C GLY A 172 -6.87 23.81 -9.37
N ASN A 173 -7.17 24.66 -10.35
CA ASN A 173 -8.38 25.45 -10.39
C ASN A 173 -9.37 24.87 -11.41
N ALA A 174 -10.61 24.69 -11.00
CA ALA A 174 -11.71 24.36 -11.92
C ALA A 174 -12.50 25.61 -12.27
N TYR A 175 -12.86 25.73 -13.54
CA TYR A 175 -13.82 26.71 -14.00
C TYR A 175 -15.19 26.04 -13.96
N LEU A 176 -15.90 26.21 -12.85
CA LEU A 176 -17.25 25.67 -12.69
C LEU A 176 -18.21 26.59 -13.41
N ASP A 177 -18.61 26.20 -14.62
CA ASP A 177 -19.62 26.86 -15.40
C ASP A 177 -20.89 26.00 -15.39
N THR A 178 -21.94 26.51 -14.74
CA THR A 178 -23.24 25.86 -14.70
C THR A 178 -24.18 26.37 -15.82
N ASP A 179 -23.84 27.49 -16.48
CA ASP A 179 -24.71 28.13 -17.48
C ASP A 179 -23.99 28.65 -18.74
N GLY A 180 -22.69 28.38 -18.91
CA GLY A 180 -21.88 28.86 -20.03
C GLY A 180 -21.16 30.18 -19.74
N SER A 181 -21.25 30.71 -18.53
CA SER A 181 -20.48 31.87 -18.07
C SER A 181 -19.27 31.46 -17.25
N VAL A 182 -18.08 32.01 -17.52
CA VAL A 182 -16.83 31.75 -16.81
C VAL A 182 -16.81 32.55 -15.49
N GLU A 183 -17.81 32.42 -14.67
CA GLU A 183 -17.96 33.20 -13.42
C GLU A 183 -17.63 32.42 -12.14
N GLY A 184 -16.65 31.58 -12.11
CA GLY A 184 -16.23 30.96 -10.88
C GLY A 184 -14.97 30.12 -11.05
N ILE A 185 -13.86 30.59 -10.53
CA ILE A 185 -12.68 29.76 -10.37
C ILE A 185 -12.72 29.19 -8.95
N GLU A 186 -12.94 27.91 -8.83
CA GLU A 186 -12.79 27.21 -7.54
C GLU A 186 -11.47 26.48 -7.49
N SER A 187 -10.74 26.66 -6.37
CA SER A 187 -9.56 25.85 -6.07
C SER A 187 -10.00 24.47 -5.63
N LEU A 188 -9.46 23.46 -6.28
CA LEU A 188 -9.68 22.05 -5.92
C LEU A 188 -8.58 21.54 -4.99
N ASP A 189 -8.13 22.40 -4.07
CA ASP A 189 -7.20 22.00 -3.01
C ASP A 189 -7.99 21.41 -1.85
N MET A 190 -7.51 20.27 -1.32
CA MET A 190 -8.17 19.59 -0.23
C MET A 190 -7.20 19.03 0.79
N ASP A 191 -7.58 19.20 2.07
CA ASP A 191 -6.91 18.59 3.22
C ASP A 191 -7.78 17.51 3.83
N ALA A 192 -7.16 16.43 4.29
CA ALA A 192 -7.82 15.33 4.98
C ALA A 192 -6.97 14.78 6.12
N VAL A 193 -7.66 14.16 7.09
CA VAL A 193 -7.01 13.36 8.13
C VAL A 193 -7.47 11.92 7.97
N ALA A 194 -6.51 10.99 7.93
CA ALA A 194 -6.78 9.57 7.84
C ALA A 194 -6.06 8.80 8.95
N TYR A 195 -6.61 7.65 9.30
CA TYR A 195 -6.09 6.78 10.35
C TYR A 195 -5.84 5.39 9.79
N ASP A 196 -4.70 4.80 10.19
CA ASP A 196 -4.38 3.41 9.91
C ASP A 196 -4.21 2.65 11.21
N PHE A 197 -4.66 1.39 11.24
CA PHE A 197 -4.51 0.47 12.36
C PHE A 197 -3.98 -0.86 11.89
N GLY A 198 -3.18 -1.51 12.73
CA GLY A 198 -2.59 -2.79 12.42
C GLY A 198 -2.41 -3.70 13.61
N LEU A 199 -2.51 -4.99 13.35
CA LEU A 199 -2.28 -6.07 14.30
C LEU A 199 -1.40 -7.13 13.63
N MET A 200 -0.49 -7.75 14.40
CA MET A 200 0.30 -8.89 13.97
C MET A 200 0.43 -9.91 15.12
N TYR A 201 0.30 -11.18 14.79
CA TYR A 201 0.49 -12.28 15.72
C TYR A 201 1.41 -13.34 15.14
N GLN A 202 2.49 -13.65 15.85
CA GLN A 202 3.49 -14.65 15.48
C GLN A 202 3.25 -15.96 16.19
N MET A 203 3.27 -17.05 15.43
CA MET A 203 3.19 -18.42 15.92
C MET A 203 4.57 -19.10 15.81
N ASP A 204 4.85 -20.07 16.69
CA ASP A 204 6.14 -20.77 16.69
C ASP A 204 6.34 -21.69 15.48
N TRP A 205 5.24 -22.14 14.86
CA TRP A 205 5.33 -23.04 13.73
C TRP A 205 5.81 -22.31 12.48
N LYS A 206 7.04 -22.61 12.01
CA LYS A 206 7.64 -22.04 10.79
C LYS A 206 7.55 -20.51 10.72
N ASN A 207 7.67 -19.82 11.84
CA ASN A 207 7.51 -18.38 11.95
C ASN A 207 6.19 -17.86 11.31
N LEU A 208 5.13 -18.66 11.40
CA LEU A 208 3.84 -18.28 10.85
C LEU A 208 3.37 -16.96 11.47
N MET A 209 3.18 -15.95 10.63
CA MET A 209 2.66 -14.65 11.00
C MET A 209 1.25 -14.50 10.46
N ILE A 210 0.33 -14.06 11.30
CA ILE A 210 -1.03 -13.65 10.92
C ILE A 210 -1.16 -12.17 11.20
N ALA A 211 -1.72 -11.41 10.29
CA ALA A 211 -1.83 -9.97 10.43
C ALA A 211 -3.12 -9.43 9.83
N MET A 212 -3.54 -8.30 10.38
CA MET A 212 -4.67 -7.52 9.86
C MET A 212 -4.30 -6.05 9.85
N SER A 213 -4.80 -5.30 8.87
CA SER A 213 -4.72 -3.85 8.86
C SER A 213 -5.98 -3.22 8.28
N ALA A 214 -6.34 -2.06 8.80
CA ALA A 214 -7.34 -1.16 8.23
C ALA A 214 -6.62 0.16 7.92
N ARG A 215 -6.71 0.62 6.67
CA ARG A 215 -5.99 1.80 6.19
C ARG A 215 -6.96 2.83 5.65
N ASN A 216 -6.57 4.11 5.79
CA ASN A 216 -7.30 5.26 5.26
C ASN A 216 -8.71 5.41 5.85
N PHE A 217 -8.89 5.04 7.12
CA PHE A 217 -10.13 5.36 7.84
C PHE A 217 -10.21 6.88 8.03
N SER A 218 -11.34 7.50 7.66
CA SER A 218 -11.53 8.96 7.73
C SER A 218 -13.00 9.30 7.89
N GLU A 219 -13.26 10.56 8.16
CA GLU A 219 -14.57 11.14 7.98
C GLU A 219 -14.85 11.35 6.48
N SER A 220 -16.11 11.58 6.14
CA SER A 220 -16.54 11.94 4.79
C SER A 220 -16.07 13.36 4.45
N LEU A 221 -15.57 13.56 3.25
CA LEU A 221 -15.02 14.83 2.75
C LEU A 221 -15.91 15.37 1.63
N LYS A 222 -15.77 16.67 1.31
CA LYS A 222 -16.50 17.30 0.21
C LYS A 222 -15.55 18.16 -0.62
N TYR A 223 -15.54 17.97 -1.95
CA TYR A 223 -14.87 18.91 -2.84
C TYR A 223 -15.72 20.18 -3.03
N ALA A 224 -16.87 20.08 -3.53
CA ALA A 224 -17.80 21.21 -3.69
C ALA A 224 -19.13 20.88 -2.98
N GLU A 225 -20.05 20.25 -3.67
CA GLU A 225 -21.37 19.89 -3.14
C GLU A 225 -21.46 18.42 -2.71
N GLU A 226 -20.82 17.52 -3.45
CA GLU A 226 -20.91 16.08 -3.22
C GLU A 226 -19.86 15.57 -2.22
N ALA A 227 -20.31 14.71 -1.32
CA ALA A 227 -19.45 14.07 -0.34
C ALA A 227 -18.80 12.83 -0.94
N PHE A 228 -17.53 12.64 -0.66
CA PHE A 228 -16.79 11.42 -0.98
C PHE A 228 -16.04 10.91 0.25
N GLU A 229 -15.54 9.70 0.17
CA GLU A 229 -14.77 9.07 1.25
C GLU A 229 -13.38 8.72 0.76
N LEU A 230 -12.43 8.57 1.70
CA LEU A 230 -11.10 8.08 1.37
C LEU A 230 -11.14 6.57 1.04
N PRO A 231 -10.11 6.04 0.35
CA PRO A 231 -10.05 4.65 -0.10
C PRO A 231 -9.75 3.71 1.09
N LEU A 232 -10.72 3.58 1.99
CA LEU A 232 -10.65 2.64 3.12
C LEU A 232 -10.37 1.24 2.60
N THR A 233 -9.35 0.60 3.16
CA THR A 233 -8.92 -0.72 2.73
C THR A 233 -8.68 -1.62 3.94
N PHE A 234 -9.33 -2.77 3.96
CA PHE A 234 -9.06 -3.84 4.93
C PHE A 234 -8.16 -4.89 4.30
N ARG A 235 -7.15 -5.33 5.06
CA ARG A 235 -6.23 -6.39 4.65
C ARG A 235 -6.13 -7.44 5.74
N MET A 236 -6.18 -8.72 5.33
CA MET A 236 -5.81 -9.86 6.16
C MET A 236 -4.69 -10.60 5.47
N GLY A 237 -3.63 -10.91 6.21
CA GLY A 237 -2.45 -11.54 5.65
C GLY A 237 -1.92 -12.68 6.50
N VAL A 238 -1.27 -13.61 5.81
CA VAL A 238 -0.52 -14.70 6.42
C VAL A 238 0.84 -14.77 5.74
N ALA A 239 1.90 -14.99 6.52
CA ALA A 239 3.24 -15.24 6.00
C ALA A 239 3.88 -16.42 6.73
N VAL A 240 4.64 -17.25 6.01
CA VAL A 240 5.25 -18.47 6.55
C VAL A 240 6.61 -18.71 5.91
N ASP A 241 7.59 -19.13 6.72
CA ASP A 241 8.87 -19.61 6.22
C ASP A 241 8.75 -21.11 5.90
N VAL A 242 8.61 -21.43 4.61
CA VAL A 242 8.45 -22.83 4.15
C VAL A 242 9.70 -23.64 4.44
N ILE A 243 10.84 -23.06 4.07
CA ILE A 243 12.20 -23.52 4.39
C ILE A 243 13.02 -22.28 4.77
N GLU A 244 14.23 -22.48 5.29
CA GLU A 244 15.11 -21.44 5.84
C GLU A 244 15.26 -20.20 4.94
N ASN A 245 15.28 -20.38 3.62
CA ASN A 245 15.53 -19.31 2.65
C ASN A 245 14.28 -18.95 1.79
N LEU A 246 13.15 -19.62 1.99
CA LEU A 246 11.94 -19.40 1.19
C LEU A 246 10.77 -19.03 2.10
N SER A 247 10.24 -17.86 1.91
CA SER A 247 9.01 -17.44 2.54
C SER A 247 7.88 -17.24 1.52
N LEU A 248 6.68 -17.61 1.94
CA LEU A 248 5.44 -17.38 1.22
C LEU A 248 4.59 -16.41 2.01
N SER A 249 3.91 -15.54 1.31
CA SER A 249 2.92 -14.62 1.87
C SER A 249 1.64 -14.64 1.06
N PHE A 250 0.55 -14.46 1.75
CA PHE A 250 -0.79 -14.39 1.20
C PHE A 250 -1.54 -13.25 1.87
N VAL A 251 -2.24 -12.42 1.09
CA VAL A 251 -3.05 -11.32 1.58
C VAL A 251 -4.36 -11.29 0.82
N ASN A 252 -5.46 -11.22 1.54
CA ASN A 252 -6.74 -10.79 1.01
C ASN A 252 -6.93 -9.31 1.33
N GLU A 253 -7.18 -8.52 0.31
CA GLU A 253 -7.41 -7.09 0.39
C GLU A 253 -8.83 -6.78 -0.05
N ARG A 254 -9.55 -6.01 0.76
CA ARG A 254 -10.90 -5.55 0.48
C ARG A 254 -10.94 -4.02 0.53
N PRO A 255 -10.77 -3.34 -0.61
CA PRO A 255 -10.98 -1.90 -0.70
C PRO A 255 -12.49 -1.60 -0.67
N ARG A 256 -12.83 -0.35 -0.29
CA ARG A 256 -14.23 0.11 -0.24
C ARG A 256 -14.86 0.23 -1.63
N ASP A 257 -14.06 0.64 -2.61
CA ASP A 257 -14.48 1.08 -3.94
C ASP A 257 -14.00 0.16 -5.07
N TYR A 258 -13.60 -1.05 -4.74
CA TYR A 258 -13.14 -2.03 -5.71
C TYR A 258 -13.39 -3.46 -5.23
N PHE A 259 -13.23 -4.42 -6.13
CA PHE A 259 -13.36 -5.85 -5.79
C PHE A 259 -12.30 -6.28 -4.78
N SER A 260 -12.63 -7.33 -4.01
CA SER A 260 -11.66 -7.99 -3.16
C SER A 260 -10.57 -8.64 -4.02
N THR A 261 -9.32 -8.40 -3.68
CA THR A 261 -8.17 -8.99 -4.37
C THR A 261 -7.42 -9.94 -3.46
N THR A 262 -6.89 -10.98 -4.04
CA THR A 262 -5.99 -11.93 -3.41
C THR A 262 -4.58 -11.70 -3.95
N ARG A 263 -3.62 -11.61 -3.05
CA ARG A 263 -2.22 -11.33 -3.35
C ARG A 263 -1.36 -12.45 -2.81
N VAL A 264 -0.45 -12.95 -3.62
CA VAL A 264 0.48 -14.02 -3.23
C VAL A 264 1.90 -13.56 -3.52
N GLY A 265 2.79 -13.72 -2.56
CA GLY A 265 4.19 -13.33 -2.65
C GLY A 265 5.14 -14.48 -2.33
N PHE A 266 6.22 -14.56 -3.10
CA PHE A 266 7.33 -15.50 -2.92
C PHE A 266 8.61 -14.70 -2.75
N GLU A 267 9.38 -14.99 -1.69
CA GLU A 267 10.69 -14.40 -1.46
C GLU A 267 11.70 -15.51 -1.20
N TYR A 268 12.73 -15.58 -2.02
CA TYR A 268 13.83 -16.51 -1.86
C TYR A 268 15.14 -15.77 -1.63
N SER A 269 15.77 -16.02 -0.48
CA SER A 269 17.04 -15.41 -0.08
C SER A 269 18.21 -16.29 -0.49
N LEU A 270 19.15 -15.72 -1.23
CA LEU A 270 20.37 -16.37 -1.71
C LEU A 270 21.57 -15.87 -0.88
N MET A 271 22.25 -16.76 -0.21
CA MET A 271 23.47 -16.47 0.56
C MET A 271 23.33 -15.34 1.59
N GLY A 272 22.11 -15.00 2.01
CA GLY A 272 21.85 -13.90 2.94
C GLY A 272 22.09 -12.48 2.40
N MET A 273 22.45 -12.34 1.12
CA MET A 273 22.77 -11.05 0.49
C MET A 273 21.86 -10.69 -0.67
N LEU A 274 21.39 -11.67 -1.42
CA LEU A 274 20.54 -11.47 -2.58
C LEU A 274 19.16 -12.05 -2.30
N ALA A 275 18.09 -11.34 -2.67
CA ALA A 275 16.73 -11.83 -2.63
C ALA A 275 16.10 -11.76 -4.01
N VAL A 276 15.43 -12.84 -4.41
CA VAL A 276 14.60 -12.88 -5.61
C VAL A 276 13.14 -12.97 -5.18
N ARG A 277 12.29 -12.16 -5.78
CA ARG A 277 10.89 -12.04 -5.41
C ARG A 277 9.99 -12.15 -6.60
N ALA A 278 8.84 -12.78 -6.38
CA ALA A 278 7.75 -12.81 -7.33
C ALA A 278 6.43 -12.62 -6.59
N GLY A 279 5.51 -11.91 -7.20
CA GLY A 279 4.19 -11.64 -6.67
C GLY A 279 3.11 -11.81 -7.74
N TYR A 280 1.92 -12.20 -7.30
CA TYR A 280 0.74 -12.31 -8.16
C TYR A 280 -0.49 -11.74 -7.47
N VAL A 281 -1.28 -10.99 -8.23
CA VAL A 281 -2.53 -10.36 -7.75
C VAL A 281 -3.68 -10.86 -8.62
N THR A 282 -4.82 -11.20 -7.99
CA THR A 282 -6.04 -11.67 -8.68
C THR A 282 -7.30 -11.43 -7.83
N PRO A 283 -8.45 -11.09 -8.40
CA PRO A 283 -8.62 -10.62 -9.77
C PRO A 283 -7.98 -9.25 -9.96
N THR A 284 -7.58 -8.93 -11.18
CA THR A 284 -7.09 -7.61 -11.57
C THR A 284 -7.31 -7.43 -13.06
N ASP A 285 -7.56 -6.21 -13.48
CA ASP A 285 -7.78 -5.92 -14.90
C ASP A 285 -6.45 -5.87 -15.65
N GLU A 286 -5.37 -5.33 -15.03
CA GLU A 286 -4.13 -5.07 -15.74
C GLU A 286 -2.88 -5.61 -15.01
N ALA A 287 -2.75 -5.45 -13.70
CA ALA A 287 -1.49 -5.67 -12.97
C ALA A 287 -1.45 -7.03 -12.25
N GLY A 288 -1.18 -8.13 -12.96
CA GLY A 288 -1.15 -9.48 -12.36
C GLY A 288 0.22 -9.91 -11.80
N ILE A 289 1.27 -9.77 -12.59
CA ILE A 289 2.61 -10.30 -12.28
C ILE A 289 3.54 -9.20 -11.80
N ASN A 290 4.24 -9.50 -10.71
CA ASN A 290 5.23 -8.62 -10.10
C ASN A 290 6.53 -9.40 -9.90
N LEU A 291 7.66 -8.80 -10.21
CA LEU A 291 8.99 -9.37 -10.05
C LEU A 291 9.91 -8.39 -9.36
N GLY A 292 10.92 -8.88 -8.65
CA GLY A 292 11.93 -8.01 -8.08
C GLY A 292 13.15 -8.72 -7.56
N VAL A 293 14.18 -7.92 -7.36
CA VAL A 293 15.45 -8.34 -6.77
C VAL A 293 15.81 -7.38 -5.65
N GLY A 294 16.45 -7.92 -4.61
CA GLY A 294 16.96 -7.15 -3.49
C GLY A 294 18.39 -7.54 -3.19
N PHE A 295 19.18 -6.57 -2.78
CA PHE A 295 20.55 -6.76 -2.35
C PHE A 295 20.73 -6.20 -0.94
N GLN A 296 21.27 -7.01 -0.04
CA GLN A 296 21.50 -6.64 1.36
C GLN A 296 22.98 -6.70 1.70
N LEU A 297 23.51 -5.61 2.23
CA LEU A 297 24.90 -5.54 2.69
C LEU A 297 25.04 -4.51 3.82
N ALA A 298 25.63 -4.92 4.94
CA ALA A 298 26.03 -4.04 6.05
C ALA A 298 24.91 -3.08 6.53
N GLY A 299 23.71 -3.61 6.74
CA GLY A 299 22.52 -2.83 7.18
C GLY A 299 21.78 -2.11 6.07
N PHE A 300 22.31 -2.06 4.85
CA PHE A 300 21.63 -1.53 3.68
C PHE A 300 20.90 -2.62 2.92
N ASN A 301 19.67 -2.33 2.52
CA ASN A 301 18.90 -3.11 1.57
C ASN A 301 18.55 -2.22 0.38
N VAL A 302 18.84 -2.66 -0.82
CA VAL A 302 18.45 -2.00 -2.07
C VAL A 302 17.55 -2.93 -2.84
N ASP A 303 16.38 -2.49 -3.19
CA ASP A 303 15.35 -3.27 -3.86
C ASP A 303 14.91 -2.62 -5.17
N VAL A 304 14.71 -3.44 -6.19
CA VAL A 304 14.14 -3.03 -7.47
C VAL A 304 12.96 -3.94 -7.79
N ALA A 305 11.86 -3.35 -8.23
CA ALA A 305 10.67 -4.08 -8.63
C ALA A 305 10.17 -3.64 -10.01
N TYR A 306 9.61 -4.60 -10.70
CA TYR A 306 8.92 -4.47 -11.97
C TYR A 306 7.52 -5.06 -11.84
N THR A 307 6.52 -4.28 -12.24
CA THR A 307 5.11 -4.70 -12.31
C THR A 307 4.67 -4.61 -13.76
N ASP A 308 4.25 -5.73 -14.32
CA ASP A 308 3.56 -5.74 -15.61
C ASP A 308 2.18 -5.08 -15.44
N PHE A 309 1.87 -4.11 -16.29
CA PHE A 309 0.65 -3.31 -16.18
C PHE A 309 -0.19 -3.40 -17.47
N GLY A 310 -0.14 -4.55 -18.13
CA GLY A 310 -0.99 -4.89 -19.27
C GLY A 310 -0.78 -3.98 -20.47
N VAL A 311 -1.82 -3.21 -20.81
CA VAL A 311 -1.80 -2.28 -21.97
C VAL A 311 -1.03 -0.98 -21.69
N PHE A 312 -0.68 -0.72 -20.43
CA PHE A 312 0.09 0.44 -20.03
C PHE A 312 1.59 0.13 -19.95
N ASP A 313 2.40 1.17 -19.86
CA ASP A 313 3.83 1.00 -19.60
C ASP A 313 4.04 0.30 -18.24
N PRO A 314 5.08 -0.57 -18.14
CA PRO A 314 5.37 -1.26 -16.91
C PRO A 314 5.78 -0.29 -15.80
N VAL A 315 5.34 -0.59 -14.59
CA VAL A 315 5.66 0.21 -13.40
C VAL A 315 6.96 -0.27 -12.77
N THR A 316 7.92 0.61 -12.61
CA THR A 316 9.20 0.34 -11.96
C THR A 316 9.30 1.04 -10.61
N ARG A 317 9.90 0.36 -9.64
CA ARG A 317 10.15 0.90 -8.30
C ARG A 317 11.57 0.61 -7.87
N VAL A 318 12.18 1.58 -7.19
CA VAL A 318 13.47 1.44 -6.54
C VAL A 318 13.30 1.85 -5.08
N GLY A 319 13.89 1.08 -4.18
CA GLY A 319 13.84 1.35 -2.75
C GLY A 319 15.18 1.10 -2.08
N VAL A 320 15.42 1.85 -1.01
CA VAL A 320 16.58 1.67 -0.12
C VAL A 320 16.08 1.67 1.31
N GLN A 321 16.55 0.70 2.10
CA GLN A 321 16.32 0.65 3.53
C GLN A 321 17.67 0.58 4.26
N PHE A 322 17.73 1.21 5.42
CA PHE A 322 18.92 1.21 6.26
C PHE A 322 18.52 1.02 7.72
N THR A 323 19.24 0.12 8.41
CA THR A 323 19.04 -0.18 9.84
C THR A 323 20.33 0.14 10.59
N LEU A 324 20.20 0.97 11.64
CA LEU A 324 21.27 1.39 12.58
C LEU A 324 21.12 0.64 13.90
#